data_820589af83b446daf28b1da7e38da948
#
_entry.id   820589af83b446daf28b1da7e38da948
#
_cell.length_a   1.000
_cell.length_b   1.000
_cell.length_c   1.000
_cell.angle_alpha   90.00
_cell.angle_beta   90.00
_cell.angle_gamma   90.00
#
_symmetry.space_group_name_H-M   'P 1'
#
loop_
_entity.id
_entity.type
_entity.pdbx_description
1 polymer ?
#
loop_
_entity_poly.entity_id
_entity_poly.type
_entity_poly.pdbx_seq_one_letter_code
_entity_poly.pdbx_strand_id
1 'polypeptide(L)'
;MYFFINLFGLIVSLAVLIWGADKFVDNSSNLAKRFGVNELTIGLTVVALGTSAPEIFVGISSVLNNSENIALGTVVGSNISNIGLIFGVSCIGISFIPKKTPIIQLLPFL
;
A
#
# COMPACT_ATOMS: atom_id res chain seq x y z
N MET A 1 -23.31 -5.21 23.68
CA MET A 1 -22.45 -4.07 24.10
C MET A 1 -21.00 -4.20 23.58
N TYR A 2 -20.33 -5.32 23.80
CA TYR A 2 -18.95 -5.55 23.32
C TYR A 2 -18.79 -5.47 21.79
N PHE A 3 -19.76 -5.93 21.01
CA PHE A 3 -19.73 -5.85 19.55
C PHE A 3 -19.60 -4.40 19.06
N PHE A 4 -20.40 -3.49 19.59
CA PHE A 4 -20.36 -2.07 19.19
C PHE A 4 -19.06 -1.39 19.61
N ILE A 5 -18.51 -1.75 20.77
CA ILE A 5 -17.22 -1.22 21.24
C ILE A 5 -16.10 -1.67 20.32
N ASN A 6 -16.07 -2.95 19.96
CA ASN A 6 -15.05 -3.51 19.05
C ASN A 6 -15.19 -2.94 17.64
N LEU A 7 -16.42 -2.77 17.14
CA LEU A 7 -16.67 -2.16 15.84
C LEU A 7 -16.22 -0.69 15.81
N PHE A 8 -16.53 0.07 16.85
CA PHE A 8 -16.08 1.44 16.97
C PHE A 8 -14.56 1.54 17.05
N GLY A 9 -13.92 0.68 17.86
CA GLY A 9 -12.46 0.57 17.94
C GLY A 9 -11.83 0.25 16.61
N LEU A 10 -12.41 -0.67 15.84
CA LEU A 10 -11.94 -1.00 14.48
C LEU A 10 -12.01 0.21 13.55
N ILE A 11 -13.14 0.91 13.52
CA ILE A 11 -13.30 2.09 12.65
C ILE A 11 -12.29 3.18 13.01
N VAL A 12 -12.14 3.47 14.30
CA VAL A 12 -11.18 4.50 14.76
C VAL A 12 -9.75 4.11 14.43
N SER A 13 -9.35 2.85 14.66
CA SER A 13 -8.00 2.39 14.36
C SER A 13 -7.69 2.42 12.87
N LEU A 14 -8.65 2.07 12.00
CA LEU A 14 -8.49 2.18 10.55
C LEU A 14 -8.36 3.65 10.12
N ALA A 15 -9.17 4.54 10.66
CA ALA A 15 -9.09 5.97 10.35
C ALA A 15 -7.72 6.56 10.73
N VAL A 16 -7.21 6.22 11.91
CA VAL A 16 -5.87 6.65 12.37
C VAL A 16 -4.77 6.06 11.49
N LEU A 17 -4.90 4.80 11.11
CA LEU A 17 -3.93 4.13 10.24
C LEU A 17 -3.84 4.79 8.86
N ILE A 18 -5.00 5.03 8.22
CA ILE A 18 -5.08 5.70 6.91
C ILE A 18 -4.49 7.11 7.00
N TRP A 19 -4.88 7.89 8.00
CA TRP A 19 -4.35 9.23 8.21
C TRP A 19 -2.83 9.22 8.43
N GLY A 20 -2.32 8.28 9.21
CA GLY A 20 -0.88 8.11 9.45
C GLY A 20 -0.12 7.72 8.19
N ALA A 21 -0.66 6.81 7.38
CA ALA A 21 -0.08 6.39 6.11
C ALA A 21 0.00 7.57 5.13
N ASP A 22 -1.07 8.36 4.99
CA ASP A 22 -1.07 9.56 4.14
C ASP A 22 0.01 10.55 4.56
N LYS A 23 0.10 10.85 5.85
CA LYS A 23 1.14 11.75 6.39
C LYS A 23 2.55 11.22 6.18
N PHE A 24 2.73 9.92 6.32
CA PHE A 24 4.01 9.28 6.04
C PHE A 24 4.41 9.44 4.57
N VAL A 25 3.51 9.12 3.64
CA VAL A 25 3.75 9.23 2.20
C VAL A 25 4.06 10.68 1.81
N ASP A 26 3.25 11.64 2.23
CA ASP A 26 3.43 13.06 1.91
C ASP A 26 4.78 13.58 2.39
N ASN A 27 5.09 13.37 3.67
CA ASN A 27 6.31 13.91 4.26
C ASN A 27 7.57 13.21 3.72
N SER A 28 7.53 11.89 3.58
CA SER A 28 8.67 11.13 3.06
C SER A 28 8.92 11.43 1.58
N SER A 29 7.87 11.60 0.78
CA SER A 29 7.98 12.00 -0.62
C SER A 29 8.58 13.40 -0.76
N ASN A 30 8.13 14.35 0.05
CA ASN A 30 8.68 15.71 0.05
C ASN A 30 10.15 15.74 0.47
N LEU A 31 10.52 14.93 1.47
CA LEU A 31 11.90 14.80 1.90
C LEU A 31 12.78 14.18 0.80
N ALA A 32 12.32 13.10 0.18
CA ALA A 32 13.03 12.44 -0.91
C ALA A 32 13.25 13.38 -2.12
N LYS A 33 12.23 14.19 -2.48
CA LYS A 33 12.34 15.21 -3.52
C LYS A 33 13.43 16.25 -3.20
N ARG A 34 13.54 16.67 -1.95
CA ARG A 34 14.60 17.60 -1.51
C ARG A 34 16.01 17.02 -1.66
N PHE A 35 16.14 15.69 -1.55
CA PHE A 35 17.39 14.98 -1.82
C PHE A 35 17.63 14.68 -3.31
N GLY A 36 16.78 15.17 -4.20
CA GLY A 36 16.93 14.99 -5.65
C GLY A 36 16.49 13.61 -6.17
N VAL A 37 15.75 12.83 -5.36
CA VAL A 37 15.21 11.54 -5.79
C VAL A 37 14.10 11.78 -6.81
N ASN A 38 14.12 11.05 -7.92
CA ASN A 38 13.10 11.21 -8.96
C ASN A 38 11.72 10.67 -8.50
N GLU A 39 10.65 11.20 -9.12
CA GLU A 39 9.27 10.88 -8.73
C GLU A 39 8.91 9.41 -8.92
N LEU A 40 9.47 8.75 -9.95
CA LEU A 40 9.22 7.33 -10.18
C LEU A 40 9.80 6.48 -9.04
N THR A 41 11.03 6.77 -8.62
CA THR A 41 11.65 6.07 -7.49
C THR A 41 10.88 6.29 -6.20
N ILE A 42 10.40 7.51 -5.95
CA ILE A 42 9.56 7.82 -4.79
C ILE A 42 8.27 6.98 -4.82
N GLY A 43 7.61 6.91 -5.97
CA GLY A 43 6.41 6.09 -6.14
C GLY A 43 6.64 4.60 -5.89
N LEU A 44 7.72 4.06 -6.45
CA LEU A 44 8.06 2.63 -6.32
C LEU A 44 8.57 2.24 -4.92
N THR A 45 9.00 3.20 -4.12
CA THR A 45 9.56 2.93 -2.78
C THR A 45 8.68 3.49 -1.67
N VAL A 46 8.68 4.81 -1.50
CA VAL A 46 8.02 5.48 -0.37
C VAL A 46 6.50 5.29 -0.42
N VAL A 47 5.89 5.52 -1.59
CA VAL A 47 4.44 5.36 -1.74
C VAL A 47 4.05 3.90 -1.60
N ALA A 48 4.77 2.97 -2.23
CA ALA A 48 4.52 1.54 -2.11
C ALA A 48 4.63 1.05 -0.66
N LEU A 49 5.64 1.50 0.10
CA LEU A 49 5.80 1.18 1.51
C LEU A 49 4.63 1.76 2.35
N GLY A 50 4.25 3.01 2.10
CA GLY A 50 3.16 3.66 2.84
C GLY A 50 1.81 2.99 2.60
N THR A 51 1.51 2.59 1.38
CA THR A 51 0.26 1.88 1.04
C THR A 51 0.22 0.46 1.59
N SER A 52 1.38 -0.18 1.79
CA SER A 52 1.49 -1.51 2.41
C SER A 52 1.61 -1.47 3.94
N ALA A 53 1.63 -0.29 4.56
CA ALA A 53 1.75 -0.17 6.00
C ALA A 53 0.64 -0.92 6.78
N PRO A 54 -0.64 -0.87 6.39
CA PRO A 54 -1.70 -1.65 7.04
C PRO A 54 -1.40 -3.14 7.08
N GLU A 55 -0.97 -3.71 5.98
CA GLU A 55 -0.65 -5.14 5.87
C GLU A 55 0.55 -5.52 6.74
N ILE A 56 1.56 -4.66 6.80
CA ILE A 56 2.74 -4.87 7.64
C ILE A 56 2.34 -4.90 9.11
N PHE A 57 1.54 -3.94 9.58
CA PHE A 57 1.08 -3.89 10.97
C PHE A 57 0.18 -5.06 11.33
N VAL A 58 -0.76 -5.44 10.47
CA VAL A 58 -1.61 -6.62 10.67
C VAL A 58 -0.75 -7.88 10.71
N GLY A 59 0.21 -8.03 9.79
CA GLY A 59 1.13 -9.17 9.75
C GLY A 59 1.94 -9.31 11.05
N ILE A 60 2.57 -8.23 11.51
CA ILE A 60 3.35 -8.22 12.76
C ILE A 60 2.44 -8.55 13.95
N SER A 61 1.29 -7.89 14.07
CA SER A 61 0.33 -8.13 15.16
C SER A 61 -0.15 -9.57 15.18
N SER A 62 -0.43 -10.15 14.02
CA SER A 62 -0.89 -11.53 13.89
C SER A 62 0.15 -12.53 14.38
N VAL A 63 1.41 -12.35 14.00
CA VAL A 63 2.51 -13.21 14.47
C VAL A 63 2.70 -13.10 15.99
N LEU A 64 2.67 -11.88 16.53
CA LEU A 64 2.80 -11.65 17.97
C LEU A 64 1.64 -12.28 18.78
N ASN A 65 0.48 -12.46 18.18
CA ASN A 65 -0.69 -13.09 18.79
C ASN A 65 -0.84 -14.58 18.42
N ASN A 66 0.19 -15.23 17.90
CA ASN A 66 0.18 -16.64 17.47
C ASN A 66 -0.92 -16.95 16.43
N SER A 67 -1.21 -16.01 15.56
CA SER A 67 -2.23 -16.12 14.51
C SER A 67 -1.59 -16.03 13.12
N GLU A 68 -0.60 -16.85 12.86
CA GLU A 68 0.24 -16.83 11.65
C GLU A 68 -0.57 -16.98 10.35
N ASN A 69 -1.68 -17.72 10.40
CA ASN A 69 -2.57 -17.88 9.25
C ASN A 69 -3.19 -16.55 8.79
N ILE A 70 -3.42 -15.60 9.72
CA ILE A 70 -3.92 -14.27 9.39
C ILE A 70 -2.83 -13.48 8.69
N ALA A 71 -1.59 -13.57 9.15
CA ALA A 71 -0.45 -12.92 8.50
C ALA A 71 -0.27 -13.40 7.06
N LEU A 72 -0.27 -14.72 6.84
CA LEU A 72 -0.18 -15.30 5.50
C LEU A 72 -1.37 -14.91 4.62
N GLY A 73 -2.58 -14.98 5.16
CA GLY A 73 -3.80 -14.56 4.45
C GLY A 73 -3.77 -13.10 4.03
N THR A 74 -3.26 -12.22 4.88
CA THR A 74 -3.13 -10.79 4.59
C THR A 74 -2.13 -10.55 3.45
N VAL A 75 -0.95 -11.16 3.49
CA VAL A 75 0.08 -10.99 2.45
C VAL A 75 -0.38 -11.54 1.11
N VAL A 76 -0.90 -12.75 1.08
CA VAL A 76 -1.39 -13.37 -0.17
C VAL A 76 -2.64 -12.67 -0.69
N GLY A 77 -3.58 -12.36 0.19
CA GLY A 77 -4.85 -11.72 -0.14
C GLY A 77 -4.67 -10.32 -0.71
N SER A 78 -3.79 -9.49 -0.12
CA SER A 78 -3.50 -8.15 -0.62
C SER A 78 -2.85 -8.19 -2.01
N ASN A 79 -1.93 -9.11 -2.26
CA ASN A 79 -1.33 -9.29 -3.59
C ASN A 79 -2.37 -9.69 -4.64
N ILE A 80 -3.25 -10.65 -4.32
CA ILE A 80 -4.35 -11.06 -5.21
C ILE A 80 -5.29 -9.89 -5.47
N SER A 81 -5.64 -9.13 -4.44
CA SER A 81 -6.51 -7.96 -4.54
C SER A 81 -5.89 -6.85 -5.41
N ASN A 82 -4.60 -6.57 -5.24
CA ASN A 82 -3.89 -5.58 -6.03
C ASN A 82 -3.81 -5.95 -7.52
N ILE A 83 -3.50 -7.21 -7.82
CA ILE A 83 -3.39 -7.67 -9.21
C ILE A 83 -4.78 -7.89 -9.82
N GLY A 84 -5.68 -8.56 -9.13
CA GLY A 84 -6.98 -8.94 -9.67
C GLY A 84 -7.98 -7.79 -9.67
N LEU A 85 -8.22 -7.17 -8.52
CA LEU A 85 -9.26 -6.17 -8.36
C LEU A 85 -8.79 -4.77 -8.80
N ILE A 86 -7.68 -4.27 -8.21
CA ILE A 86 -7.26 -2.88 -8.44
C ILE A 86 -6.80 -2.72 -9.89
N PHE A 87 -5.94 -3.61 -10.38
CA PHE A 87 -5.48 -3.56 -11.76
C PHE A 87 -6.62 -3.82 -12.74
N GLY A 88 -7.49 -4.81 -12.46
CA GLY A 88 -8.65 -5.12 -13.31
C GLY A 88 -9.64 -3.95 -13.42
N VAL A 89 -9.99 -3.31 -12.30
CA VAL A 89 -10.88 -2.13 -12.28
C VAL A 89 -10.21 -0.94 -12.98
N SER A 90 -8.91 -0.74 -12.79
CA SER A 90 -8.17 0.32 -13.47
C SER A 90 -8.18 0.14 -15.00
N CYS A 91 -8.07 -1.09 -15.48
CA CYS A 91 -8.15 -1.39 -16.92
C CYS A 91 -9.53 -1.12 -17.52
N ILE A 92 -10.60 -1.28 -16.75
CA ILE A 92 -11.98 -0.98 -17.20
C ILE A 92 -12.22 0.54 -17.24
N GLY A 93 -11.67 1.27 -16.24
CA GLY A 93 -11.92 2.71 -16.07
C GLY A 93 -11.08 3.63 -16.96
N ILE A 94 -10.01 3.12 -17.53
CA ILE A 94 -9.07 3.90 -18.35
C ILE A 94 -8.99 3.28 -19.72
N SER A 95 -9.39 4.02 -20.76
CA SER A 95 -8.98 3.72 -22.14
C SER A 95 -7.47 3.96 -22.24
N PHE A 96 -6.71 2.96 -21.84
CA PHE A 96 -5.25 3.03 -21.76
C PHE A 96 -4.70 2.98 -23.19
N ILE A 97 -4.38 4.14 -23.75
CA ILE A 97 -3.44 4.22 -24.86
C ILE A 97 -2.05 4.27 -24.20
N PRO A 98 -1.31 3.17 -24.18
CA PRO A 98 0.06 3.22 -23.65
C PRO A 98 0.85 4.16 -24.55
N LYS A 99 1.22 5.34 -24.03
CA LYS A 99 2.33 6.08 -24.61
C LYS A 99 3.49 5.10 -24.56
N LYS A 100 4.08 4.79 -25.72
CA LYS A 100 5.26 3.92 -25.83
C LYS A 100 6.35 4.50 -24.92
N THR A 101 6.40 4.05 -23.69
CA THR A 101 7.56 4.28 -22.83
C THR A 101 8.65 3.41 -23.40
N PRO A 102 9.77 3.95 -23.88
CA PRO A 102 10.85 3.12 -24.41
C PRO A 102 11.29 2.18 -23.29
N ILE A 103 11.37 0.89 -23.61
CA ILE A 103 11.78 -0.20 -22.69
C ILE A 103 13.12 0.13 -21.99
N ILE A 104 13.95 0.94 -22.60
CA ILE A 104 15.19 1.49 -22.06
C ILE A 104 15.01 2.22 -20.71
N GLN A 105 13.85 2.82 -20.43
CA GLN A 105 13.59 3.50 -19.15
C GLN A 105 13.24 2.53 -18.02
N LEU A 106 12.92 1.29 -18.33
CA LEU A 106 12.63 0.24 -17.35
C LEU A 106 13.85 -0.61 -16.99
N LEU A 107 14.91 -0.57 -17.82
CA LEU A 107 16.14 -1.35 -17.62
C LEU A 107 16.83 -1.13 -16.26
N PRO A 108 16.86 0.07 -15.65
CA PRO A 108 17.47 0.26 -14.32
C PRO A 108 16.73 -0.40 -13.17
N PHE A 109 15.51 -0.92 -13.40
CA PHE A 109 14.62 -1.48 -12.37
C PHE A 109 14.41 -3.00 -12.53
N LEU A 110 15.04 -3.63 -13.51
CA LEU A 110 15.12 -5.07 -13.71
C LEU A 110 16.45 -5.61 -13.21
#